data_56bfb4f8aae9ab838ae78fe59fa23ee0
#
_entry.id   56bfb4f8aae9ab838ae78fe59fa23ee0
#
_cell.length_a   1.000
_cell.length_b   1.000
_cell.length_c   1.000
_cell.angle_alpha   90.00
_cell.angle_beta   90.00
_cell.angle_gamma   90.00
#
_symmetry.space_group_name_H-M   'P 1'
#
loop_
_entity.id
_entity.type
_entity.pdbx_description
1 polymer ?
#
loop_
_entity_poly.entity_id
_entity_poly.type
_entity_poly.pdbx_seq_one_letter_code
_entity_poly.pdbx_strand_id
1 'polypeptide(L)'
;MIPRGTIPRVVIAGTSSGAGKTTVACGLIGALRARGLTVQGFKVGPDYIDPSHHALASARPGRNLDAFLSGPELMAPLVRHGSQGADIAVVEGVMGLFDGASGRGELASTAHVAKLLRAPVLLVLDAAAMARSAAAIVHGYSTFDPEVDVAGVIFNRVGSDHHEEILREALEPLRIPVLGALRRDERIVTPERHLGLVPAGEREGSARAALAALAEAMSRYADLDAVERLARSAPALDGEAWSAEPTCDPGIADGDLGTRAGALRAGEEPAATAPRIALAAGPAFSFHYEENLELLRAAGAELAPFDPMVDEALPPDSSALLLAGGFPEVYGAELEANAPLRAQVAAFAASGRPVLAECGGLLYLCGELDGHEMCGVLPLRARMTGRLALGYREAVAATATPWLDTGERVCGHEFHYTQVEPAAAEALPPAWTLSARGSERTEGFARGGVQASYLHVHWAAHPQLASRFAHAARAAAPAAA
;
A
#
# COMPACT_ATOMS: atom_id res chain seq x y z
N MET A 1 12.83 -22.52 -21.62
CA MET A 1 13.10 -22.73 -20.17
C MET A 1 13.60 -21.39 -19.63
N ILE A 2 12.88 -20.76 -18.70
CA ILE A 2 13.27 -19.47 -18.09
C ILE A 2 14.46 -19.76 -17.17
N PRO A 3 15.59 -19.01 -17.28
CA PRO A 3 16.71 -19.21 -16.37
C PRO A 3 16.28 -19.06 -14.93
N ARG A 4 16.79 -19.88 -14.02
CA ARG A 4 16.53 -19.75 -12.58
C ARG A 4 16.90 -18.35 -12.12
N GLY A 5 15.95 -17.63 -11.51
CA GLY A 5 16.12 -16.26 -11.02
C GLY A 5 15.59 -15.14 -11.94
N THR A 6 15.10 -15.47 -13.15
CA THR A 6 14.43 -14.50 -14.01
C THR A 6 12.96 -14.44 -13.65
N ILE A 7 12.47 -13.27 -13.29
CA ILE A 7 11.05 -13.00 -13.06
C ILE A 7 10.55 -12.23 -14.29
N PRO A 8 9.70 -12.83 -15.13
CA PRO A 8 9.02 -12.11 -16.20
C PRO A 8 8.23 -10.94 -15.59
N ARG A 9 8.47 -9.72 -16.06
CA ARG A 9 7.86 -8.53 -15.50
C ARG A 9 7.69 -7.43 -16.52
N VAL A 10 6.65 -6.63 -16.32
CA VAL A 10 6.34 -5.47 -17.16
C VAL A 10 5.81 -4.34 -16.30
N VAL A 11 6.20 -3.10 -16.62
CA VAL A 11 5.71 -1.89 -15.95
C VAL A 11 4.64 -1.24 -16.81
N ILE A 12 3.48 -0.98 -16.24
CA ILE A 12 2.37 -0.27 -16.88
C ILE A 12 2.44 1.19 -16.46
N ALA A 13 2.92 2.04 -17.34
CA ALA A 13 3.06 3.47 -17.08
C ALA A 13 2.02 4.29 -17.83
N GLY A 14 1.70 5.47 -17.36
CA GLY A 14 0.79 6.39 -18.05
C GLY A 14 1.47 7.69 -18.45
N THR A 15 0.90 8.40 -19.40
CA THR A 15 1.32 9.76 -19.75
C THR A 15 0.89 10.80 -18.71
N SER A 16 -0.08 10.45 -17.86
CA SER A 16 -0.58 11.31 -16.78
C SER A 16 -1.40 10.49 -15.78
N SER A 17 -1.82 11.12 -14.67
CA SER A 17 -2.93 10.61 -13.87
C SER A 17 -4.19 10.53 -14.74
N GLY A 18 -5.04 9.49 -14.54
CA GLY A 18 -6.26 9.30 -15.30
C GLY A 18 -6.08 8.73 -16.73
N ALA A 19 -4.85 8.45 -17.20
CA ALA A 19 -4.62 7.82 -18.51
C ALA A 19 -5.21 6.40 -18.64
N GLY A 20 -5.54 5.74 -17.53
CA GLY A 20 -6.12 4.40 -17.48
C GLY A 20 -5.13 3.29 -17.12
N LYS A 21 -4.07 3.62 -16.38
CA LYS A 21 -3.08 2.62 -15.89
C LYS A 21 -3.75 1.48 -15.16
N THR A 22 -4.61 1.78 -14.18
CA THR A 22 -5.31 0.79 -13.36
C THR A 22 -6.23 -0.07 -14.20
N THR A 23 -6.94 0.52 -15.17
CA THR A 23 -7.76 -0.19 -16.16
C THR A 23 -6.93 -1.23 -16.92
N VAL A 24 -5.76 -0.82 -17.43
CA VAL A 24 -4.86 -1.69 -18.19
C VAL A 24 -4.21 -2.73 -17.29
N ALA A 25 -3.69 -2.33 -16.13
CA ALA A 25 -3.01 -3.25 -15.19
C ALA A 25 -3.96 -4.35 -14.70
N CYS A 26 -5.13 -3.97 -14.18
CA CYS A 26 -6.14 -4.94 -13.72
C CYS A 26 -6.64 -5.84 -14.85
N GLY A 27 -6.88 -5.25 -16.03
CA GLY A 27 -7.29 -6.01 -17.22
C GLY A 27 -6.24 -7.03 -17.66
N LEU A 28 -4.94 -6.64 -17.68
CA LEU A 28 -3.84 -7.56 -17.99
C LEU A 28 -3.72 -8.66 -16.94
N ILE A 29 -3.74 -8.32 -15.66
CA ILE A 29 -3.69 -9.31 -14.57
C ILE A 29 -4.81 -10.34 -14.76
N GLY A 30 -6.05 -9.89 -14.94
CA GLY A 30 -7.19 -10.77 -15.14
C GLY A 30 -7.11 -11.61 -16.41
N ALA A 31 -6.70 -11.03 -17.55
CA ALA A 31 -6.58 -11.71 -18.82
C ALA A 31 -5.46 -12.77 -18.83
N LEU A 32 -4.29 -12.45 -18.25
CA LEU A 32 -3.19 -13.39 -18.11
C LEU A 32 -3.55 -14.54 -17.17
N ARG A 33 -4.25 -14.24 -16.07
CA ARG A 33 -4.79 -15.28 -15.17
C ARG A 33 -5.80 -16.18 -15.87
N ALA A 34 -6.67 -15.64 -16.72
CA ALA A 34 -7.63 -16.43 -17.51
C ALA A 34 -6.93 -17.38 -18.50
N ARG A 35 -5.67 -17.10 -18.89
CA ARG A 35 -4.80 -18.01 -19.66
C ARG A 35 -4.11 -19.08 -18.80
N GLY A 36 -4.36 -19.11 -17.49
CA GLY A 36 -3.77 -20.08 -16.56
C GLY A 36 -2.43 -19.65 -15.95
N LEU A 37 -2.01 -18.40 -16.12
CA LEU A 37 -0.80 -17.88 -15.49
C LEU A 37 -1.08 -17.43 -14.05
N THR A 38 -0.13 -17.67 -13.17
CA THR A 38 -0.11 -17.07 -11.84
C THR A 38 0.51 -15.67 -11.94
N VAL A 39 -0.28 -14.64 -11.71
CA VAL A 39 0.14 -13.24 -11.89
C VAL A 39 0.30 -12.56 -10.54
N GLN A 40 1.41 -11.86 -10.33
CA GLN A 40 1.60 -10.98 -9.17
C GLN A 40 1.44 -9.52 -9.58
N GLY A 41 0.52 -8.82 -8.92
CA GLY A 41 0.33 -7.38 -9.07
C GLY A 41 1.15 -6.59 -8.08
N PHE A 42 1.79 -5.51 -8.57
CA PHE A 42 2.49 -4.51 -7.75
C PHE A 42 2.01 -3.12 -8.12
N LYS A 43 2.01 -2.22 -7.15
CA LYS A 43 1.73 -0.79 -7.34
C LYS A 43 2.96 0.04 -6.99
N VAL A 44 3.40 0.92 -7.89
CA VAL A 44 4.41 1.94 -7.57
C VAL A 44 3.78 3.01 -6.70
N GLY A 45 4.46 3.36 -5.59
CA GLY A 45 4.00 4.38 -4.66
C GLY A 45 3.13 3.84 -3.51
N PRO A 46 2.68 4.74 -2.62
CA PRO A 46 2.07 4.38 -1.34
C PRO A 46 0.54 4.23 -1.42
N ASP A 47 0.03 3.73 -2.52
CA ASP A 47 -1.40 3.55 -2.78
C ASP A 47 -1.92 2.26 -2.13
N TYR A 48 -3.10 2.31 -1.51
CA TYR A 48 -3.77 1.14 -0.93
C TYR A 48 -4.97 0.66 -1.74
N ILE A 49 -5.48 1.51 -2.63
CA ILE A 49 -6.71 1.24 -3.38
C ILE A 49 -6.42 0.34 -4.57
N ASP A 50 -5.48 0.73 -5.43
CA ASP A 50 -5.11 -0.05 -6.60
C ASP A 50 -4.60 -1.45 -6.25
N PRO A 51 -3.75 -1.67 -5.20
CA PRO A 51 -3.38 -3.00 -4.73
C PRO A 51 -4.57 -3.88 -4.34
N SER A 52 -5.66 -3.32 -3.80
CA SER A 52 -6.87 -4.10 -3.50
C SER A 52 -7.55 -4.65 -4.76
N HIS A 53 -7.55 -3.88 -5.85
CA HIS A 53 -8.03 -4.34 -7.16
C HIS A 53 -7.09 -5.37 -7.78
N HIS A 54 -5.76 -5.18 -7.65
CA HIS A 54 -4.78 -6.19 -8.08
C HIS A 54 -5.00 -7.52 -7.35
N ALA A 55 -5.27 -7.47 -6.05
CA ALA A 55 -5.53 -8.67 -5.25
C ALA A 55 -6.77 -9.43 -5.73
N LEU A 56 -7.87 -8.73 -6.03
CA LEU A 56 -9.06 -9.36 -6.60
C LEU A 56 -8.81 -9.95 -8.00
N ALA A 57 -8.06 -9.23 -8.86
CA ALA A 57 -7.78 -9.67 -10.22
C ALA A 57 -6.84 -10.88 -10.25
N SER A 58 -5.80 -10.89 -9.41
CA SER A 58 -4.75 -11.92 -9.37
C SER A 58 -5.08 -13.10 -8.46
N ALA A 59 -5.95 -12.94 -7.46
CA ALA A 59 -6.14 -13.80 -6.28
C ALA A 59 -4.84 -14.00 -5.46
N ARG A 60 -3.98 -12.98 -5.44
CA ARG A 60 -2.77 -12.88 -4.62
C ARG A 60 -2.75 -11.53 -3.92
N PRO A 61 -2.09 -11.37 -2.77
CA PRO A 61 -1.97 -10.07 -2.12
C PRO A 61 -1.43 -9.00 -3.08
N GLY A 62 -2.08 -7.84 -3.13
CA GLY A 62 -1.54 -6.67 -3.82
C GLY A 62 -0.39 -6.09 -3.01
N ARG A 63 0.67 -5.64 -3.68
CA ARG A 63 1.90 -5.18 -3.01
C ARG A 63 2.33 -3.81 -3.53
N ASN A 64 3.08 -3.08 -2.70
CA ASN A 64 3.59 -1.77 -3.05
C ASN A 64 5.10 -1.82 -3.33
N LEU A 65 5.54 -0.98 -4.26
CA LEU A 65 6.95 -0.72 -4.56
C LEU A 65 7.18 0.78 -4.43
N ASP A 66 7.72 1.20 -3.31
CA ASP A 66 7.93 2.62 -3.04
C ASP A 66 9.39 2.88 -2.64
N ALA A 67 10.13 3.48 -3.57
CA ALA A 67 11.55 3.77 -3.38
C ALA A 67 11.81 4.91 -2.37
N PHE A 68 10.80 5.70 -2.00
CA PHE A 68 10.94 6.68 -0.93
C PHE A 68 10.74 6.05 0.45
N LEU A 69 9.71 5.20 0.59
CA LEU A 69 9.35 4.57 1.87
C LEU A 69 10.31 3.43 2.24
N SER A 70 10.66 2.61 1.27
CA SER A 70 11.44 1.37 1.51
C SER A 70 12.90 1.48 1.10
N GLY A 71 13.28 2.54 0.36
CA GLY A 71 14.61 2.66 -0.25
C GLY A 71 14.69 2.02 -1.65
N PRO A 72 15.48 2.61 -2.56
CA PRO A 72 15.67 2.07 -3.92
C PRO A 72 16.23 0.65 -3.93
N GLU A 73 17.09 0.32 -2.99
CA GLU A 73 17.77 -0.97 -2.85
C GLU A 73 16.80 -2.13 -2.57
N LEU A 74 15.63 -1.86 -1.99
CA LEU A 74 14.62 -2.89 -1.70
C LEU A 74 13.67 -3.17 -2.88
N MET A 75 13.68 -2.38 -3.96
CA MET A 75 12.73 -2.57 -5.05
C MET A 75 12.86 -3.96 -5.70
N ALA A 76 14.05 -4.38 -6.09
CA ALA A 76 14.29 -5.70 -6.67
C ALA A 76 14.07 -6.85 -5.65
N PRO A 77 14.58 -6.79 -4.40
CA PRO A 77 14.26 -7.76 -3.36
C PRO A 77 12.76 -7.95 -3.10
N LEU A 78 11.97 -6.87 -3.02
CA LEU A 78 10.52 -6.93 -2.81
C LEU A 78 9.78 -7.58 -3.99
N VAL A 79 10.19 -7.26 -5.25
CA VAL A 79 9.63 -7.95 -6.43
C VAL A 79 9.97 -9.43 -6.41
N ARG A 80 11.20 -9.81 -6.04
CA ARG A 80 11.61 -11.22 -5.95
C ARG A 80 10.80 -11.97 -4.89
N HIS A 81 10.56 -11.35 -3.75
CA HIS A 81 9.76 -11.91 -2.66
C HIS A 81 8.29 -12.08 -3.08
N GLY A 82 7.63 -11.01 -3.48
CA GLY A 82 6.21 -11.03 -3.84
C GLY A 82 5.91 -11.92 -5.05
N SER A 83 6.88 -12.09 -5.98
CA SER A 83 6.72 -12.92 -7.17
C SER A 83 7.02 -14.41 -6.94
N GLN A 84 7.30 -14.85 -5.72
CA GLN A 84 7.49 -16.28 -5.45
C GLN A 84 6.24 -17.08 -5.86
N GLY A 85 6.46 -18.10 -6.70
CA GLY A 85 5.38 -18.92 -7.26
C GLY A 85 4.51 -18.22 -8.32
N ALA A 86 4.88 -17.02 -8.78
CA ALA A 86 4.23 -16.36 -9.90
C ALA A 86 4.98 -16.62 -11.22
N ASP A 87 4.22 -16.69 -12.32
CA ASP A 87 4.76 -16.84 -13.69
C ASP A 87 5.16 -15.47 -14.27
N ILE A 88 4.49 -14.40 -13.84
CA ILE A 88 4.68 -13.03 -14.34
C ILE A 88 4.30 -12.00 -13.28
N ALA A 89 5.05 -10.89 -13.24
CA ALA A 89 4.75 -9.71 -12.44
C ALA A 89 4.25 -8.56 -13.32
N VAL A 90 3.15 -7.93 -12.92
CA VAL A 90 2.62 -6.71 -13.53
C VAL A 90 2.76 -5.59 -12.51
N VAL A 91 3.56 -4.57 -12.86
CA VAL A 91 3.84 -3.42 -11.97
C VAL A 91 3.09 -2.21 -12.50
N GLU A 92 2.06 -1.78 -11.79
CA GLU A 92 1.33 -0.56 -12.13
C GLU A 92 2.03 0.68 -11.61
N GLY A 93 2.30 1.63 -12.50
CA GLY A 93 2.91 2.91 -12.17
C GLY A 93 1.98 3.90 -11.48
N VAL A 94 2.57 4.97 -10.97
CA VAL A 94 1.88 6.11 -10.32
C VAL A 94 1.98 7.35 -11.19
N MET A 95 0.98 8.22 -11.16
CA MET A 95 0.97 9.51 -11.90
C MET A 95 1.38 9.36 -13.38
N GLY A 96 2.14 10.27 -13.95
CA GLY A 96 2.84 10.10 -15.22
C GLY A 96 4.16 9.36 -15.03
N LEU A 97 4.67 8.77 -16.11
CA LEU A 97 5.88 7.92 -16.10
C LEU A 97 7.07 8.56 -15.36
N PHE A 98 7.28 9.86 -15.55
CA PHE A 98 8.42 10.59 -15.00
C PHE A 98 8.09 11.42 -13.75
N ASP A 99 6.84 11.36 -13.27
CA ASP A 99 6.41 12.11 -12.09
C ASP A 99 6.77 11.34 -10.81
N GLY A 100 7.61 11.94 -9.97
CA GLY A 100 8.11 11.34 -8.72
C GLY A 100 7.84 12.18 -7.48
N ALA A 101 8.58 11.90 -6.42
CA ALA A 101 8.49 12.63 -5.16
C ALA A 101 8.83 14.10 -5.36
N SER A 102 7.93 14.99 -4.95
CA SER A 102 8.03 16.43 -5.20
C SER A 102 9.35 17.03 -4.69
N GLY A 103 10.10 17.65 -5.60
CA GLY A 103 11.40 18.27 -5.30
C GLY A 103 12.58 17.31 -5.13
N ARG A 104 12.39 16.01 -5.46
CA ARG A 104 13.39 14.95 -5.33
C ARG A 104 13.82 14.35 -6.69
N GLY A 105 13.63 15.08 -7.79
CA GLY A 105 13.93 14.56 -9.12
C GLY A 105 13.05 13.39 -9.49
N GLU A 106 13.66 12.31 -9.95
CA GLU A 106 12.92 11.09 -10.37
C GLU A 106 12.57 10.13 -9.23
N LEU A 107 13.04 10.39 -7.99
CA LEU A 107 12.84 9.49 -6.85
C LEU A 107 11.36 9.08 -6.72
N ALA A 108 11.10 7.77 -6.61
CA ALA A 108 9.79 7.17 -6.49
C ALA A 108 8.84 7.40 -7.69
N SER A 109 9.37 7.86 -8.85
CA SER A 109 8.60 7.85 -10.10
C SER A 109 8.47 6.42 -10.65
N THR A 110 7.53 6.24 -11.56
CA THR A 110 7.39 4.98 -12.32
C THR A 110 8.67 4.68 -13.12
N ALA A 111 9.30 5.70 -13.72
CA ALA A 111 10.55 5.57 -14.45
C ALA A 111 11.69 5.09 -13.55
N HIS A 112 11.83 5.67 -12.35
CA HIS A 112 12.82 5.25 -11.38
C HIS A 112 12.67 3.77 -11.01
N VAL A 113 11.46 3.34 -10.68
CA VAL A 113 11.19 1.92 -10.36
C VAL A 113 11.43 1.02 -11.57
N ALA A 114 11.01 1.42 -12.78
CA ALA A 114 11.27 0.65 -14.00
C ALA A 114 12.77 0.43 -14.25
N LYS A 115 13.60 1.46 -14.03
CA LYS A 115 15.07 1.37 -14.13
C LYS A 115 15.65 0.43 -13.07
N LEU A 116 15.26 0.59 -11.80
CA LEU A 116 15.71 -0.28 -10.70
C LEU A 116 15.34 -1.75 -10.96
N LEU A 117 14.20 -1.99 -11.56
CA LEU A 117 13.75 -3.31 -11.94
C LEU A 117 14.28 -3.77 -13.31
N ARG A 118 14.92 -2.92 -14.09
CA ARG A 118 15.30 -3.20 -15.49
C ARG A 118 14.13 -3.82 -16.26
N ALA A 119 12.96 -3.23 -16.11
CA ALA A 119 11.70 -3.76 -16.63
C ALA A 119 11.25 -2.97 -17.87
N PRO A 120 10.83 -3.65 -18.95
CA PRO A 120 10.22 -2.97 -20.07
C PRO A 120 8.92 -2.28 -19.66
N VAL A 121 8.67 -1.11 -20.25
CA VAL A 121 7.51 -0.26 -19.96
C VAL A 121 6.49 -0.36 -21.09
N LEU A 122 5.24 -0.66 -20.74
CA LEU A 122 4.07 -0.44 -21.57
C LEU A 122 3.47 0.93 -21.24
N LEU A 123 3.55 1.86 -22.20
CA LEU A 123 3.03 3.20 -22.02
C LEU A 123 1.53 3.23 -22.36
N VAL A 124 0.71 3.58 -21.39
CA VAL A 124 -0.73 3.79 -21.55
C VAL A 124 -0.99 5.24 -21.93
N LEU A 125 -1.65 5.45 -23.07
CA LEU A 125 -2.02 6.76 -23.57
C LEU A 125 -3.55 6.85 -23.70
N ASP A 126 -4.15 7.87 -23.08
CA ASP A 126 -5.54 8.23 -23.34
C ASP A 126 -5.65 8.81 -24.75
N ALA A 127 -6.26 8.05 -25.66
CA ALA A 127 -6.41 8.41 -27.05
C ALA A 127 -7.75 9.07 -27.38
N ALA A 128 -8.62 9.36 -26.39
CA ALA A 128 -10.01 9.79 -26.61
C ALA A 128 -10.19 10.97 -27.59
N ALA A 129 -9.20 11.85 -27.67
CA ALA A 129 -9.24 13.05 -28.53
C ALA A 129 -7.93 13.20 -29.34
N MET A 130 -7.31 12.09 -29.74
CA MET A 130 -6.02 12.09 -30.43
C MET A 130 -6.09 11.39 -31.78
N ALA A 131 -5.22 11.81 -32.68
CA ALA A 131 -4.89 11.17 -33.93
C ALA A 131 -3.36 11.13 -34.05
N ARG A 132 -2.75 11.69 -35.08
CA ARG A 132 -1.30 11.71 -35.31
C ARG A 132 -0.48 12.32 -34.14
N SER A 133 -1.07 13.22 -33.33
CA SER A 133 -0.41 13.80 -32.15
C SER A 133 -0.03 12.76 -31.10
N ALA A 134 -0.65 11.58 -31.09
CA ALA A 134 -0.28 10.47 -30.23
C ALA A 134 1.19 10.05 -30.46
N ALA A 135 1.66 10.06 -31.72
CA ALA A 135 3.05 9.76 -32.05
C ALA A 135 4.05 10.76 -31.45
N ALA A 136 3.71 12.05 -31.41
CA ALA A 136 4.57 13.07 -30.79
C ALA A 136 4.72 12.86 -29.28
N ILE A 137 3.63 12.46 -28.60
CA ILE A 137 3.64 12.12 -27.18
C ILE A 137 4.51 10.87 -26.93
N VAL A 138 4.22 9.78 -27.65
CA VAL A 138 4.99 8.54 -27.52
C VAL A 138 6.46 8.75 -27.79
N HIS A 139 6.80 9.52 -28.84
CA HIS A 139 8.18 9.89 -29.15
C HIS A 139 8.84 10.63 -28.00
N GLY A 140 8.18 11.65 -27.43
CA GLY A 140 8.70 12.39 -26.29
C GLY A 140 8.98 11.47 -25.09
N TYR A 141 8.03 10.59 -24.74
CA TYR A 141 8.19 9.67 -23.63
C TYR A 141 9.28 8.61 -23.85
N SER A 142 9.45 8.13 -25.09
CA SER A 142 10.45 7.10 -25.42
C SER A 142 11.86 7.64 -25.57
N THR A 143 12.04 8.95 -25.72
CA THR A 143 13.36 9.58 -25.94
C THR A 143 13.80 10.48 -24.80
N PHE A 144 12.92 10.81 -23.86
CA PHE A 144 13.21 11.72 -22.75
C PHE A 144 14.29 11.18 -21.80
N ASP A 145 14.23 9.89 -21.48
CA ASP A 145 15.23 9.21 -20.65
C ASP A 145 15.66 7.91 -21.35
N PRO A 146 16.91 7.82 -21.85
CA PRO A 146 17.39 6.65 -22.60
C PRO A 146 17.57 5.38 -21.74
N GLU A 147 17.53 5.50 -20.40
CA GLU A 147 17.59 4.35 -19.49
C GLU A 147 16.20 3.70 -19.27
N VAL A 148 15.13 4.35 -19.72
CA VAL A 148 13.76 3.82 -19.64
C VAL A 148 13.39 3.15 -20.96
N ASP A 149 13.18 1.84 -20.92
CA ASP A 149 12.78 1.04 -22.09
C ASP A 149 11.26 1.13 -22.32
N VAL A 150 10.79 2.13 -23.08
CA VAL A 150 9.39 2.20 -23.55
C VAL A 150 9.20 1.22 -24.70
N ALA A 151 8.90 -0.02 -24.37
CA ALA A 151 8.92 -1.16 -25.27
C ALA A 151 7.58 -1.43 -25.99
N GLY A 152 6.51 -0.72 -25.63
CA GLY A 152 5.21 -0.85 -26.30
C GLY A 152 4.22 0.19 -25.81
N VAL A 153 3.12 0.31 -26.55
CA VAL A 153 2.03 1.26 -26.25
C VAL A 153 0.71 0.52 -26.17
N ILE A 154 -0.13 0.93 -25.23
CA ILE A 154 -1.54 0.58 -25.16
C ILE A 154 -2.35 1.87 -25.24
N PHE A 155 -3.18 2.00 -26.27
CA PHE A 155 -4.15 3.08 -26.36
C PHE A 155 -5.38 2.75 -25.52
N ASN A 156 -5.81 3.72 -24.75
CA ASN A 156 -7.05 3.65 -23.97
C ASN A 156 -8.09 4.61 -24.55
N ARG A 157 -9.37 4.29 -24.35
CA ARG A 157 -10.53 5.09 -24.80
C ARG A 157 -10.60 5.32 -26.32
N VAL A 158 -10.17 4.35 -27.11
CA VAL A 158 -10.25 4.41 -28.57
C VAL A 158 -11.71 4.40 -29.03
N GLY A 159 -12.07 5.27 -29.98
CA GLY A 159 -13.45 5.49 -30.37
C GLY A 159 -14.00 4.46 -31.36
N SER A 160 -13.19 3.98 -32.33
CA SER A 160 -13.61 3.08 -33.41
C SER A 160 -12.43 2.32 -34.01
N ASP A 161 -12.69 1.33 -34.86
CA ASP A 161 -11.65 0.61 -35.62
C ASP A 161 -10.84 1.55 -36.51
N HIS A 162 -11.52 2.46 -37.21
CA HIS A 162 -10.84 3.47 -38.03
C HIS A 162 -9.97 4.41 -37.18
N HIS A 163 -10.39 4.75 -35.96
CA HIS A 163 -9.56 5.54 -35.05
C HIS A 163 -8.31 4.78 -34.64
N GLU A 164 -8.43 3.48 -34.39
CA GLU A 164 -7.28 2.61 -34.10
C GLU A 164 -6.29 2.55 -35.26
N GLU A 165 -6.81 2.40 -36.52
CA GLU A 165 -5.97 2.41 -37.71
C GLU A 165 -5.14 3.69 -37.81
N ILE A 166 -5.76 4.87 -37.63
CA ILE A 166 -5.07 6.17 -37.62
C ILE A 166 -3.97 6.23 -36.56
N LEU A 167 -4.25 5.72 -35.36
CA LEU A 167 -3.29 5.73 -34.25
C LEU A 167 -2.10 4.78 -34.53
N ARG A 168 -2.35 3.59 -35.07
CA ARG A 168 -1.32 2.61 -35.43
C ARG A 168 -0.43 3.15 -36.55
N GLU A 169 -1.02 3.68 -37.64
CA GLU A 169 -0.30 4.32 -38.75
C GLU A 169 0.59 5.46 -38.25
N ALA A 170 0.09 6.30 -37.33
CA ALA A 170 0.85 7.40 -36.76
C ALA A 170 2.13 6.92 -36.01
N LEU A 171 2.09 5.75 -35.39
CA LEU A 171 3.23 5.20 -34.61
C LEU A 171 4.23 4.38 -35.45
N GLU A 172 3.89 3.97 -36.68
CA GLU A 172 4.79 3.17 -37.52
C GLU A 172 6.23 3.73 -37.63
N PRO A 173 6.43 5.06 -37.82
CA PRO A 173 7.79 5.62 -37.92
C PRO A 173 8.61 5.48 -36.64
N LEU A 174 7.99 5.33 -35.49
CA LEU A 174 8.68 5.23 -34.18
C LEU A 174 9.20 3.81 -33.91
N ARG A 175 8.70 2.80 -34.64
CA ARG A 175 9.02 1.38 -34.42
C ARG A 175 8.73 0.86 -33.00
N ILE A 176 7.84 1.53 -32.28
CA ILE A 176 7.33 1.09 -30.97
C ILE A 176 5.99 0.37 -31.22
N PRO A 177 5.86 -0.91 -30.86
CA PRO A 177 4.65 -1.66 -31.16
C PRO A 177 3.44 -1.17 -30.38
N VAL A 178 2.28 -1.11 -31.02
CA VAL A 178 0.99 -0.92 -30.36
C VAL A 178 0.46 -2.29 -29.95
N LEU A 179 0.54 -2.60 -28.67
CA LEU A 179 0.17 -3.91 -28.10
C LEU A 179 -1.28 -4.01 -27.68
N GLY A 180 -2.03 -2.91 -27.75
CA GLY A 180 -3.46 -2.91 -27.47
C GLY A 180 -4.12 -1.57 -27.77
N ALA A 181 -5.44 -1.64 -28.04
CA ALA A 181 -6.28 -0.48 -28.29
C ALA A 181 -7.67 -0.69 -27.64
N LEU A 182 -7.76 -0.33 -26.35
CA LEU A 182 -8.99 -0.51 -25.59
C LEU A 182 -10.08 0.45 -26.05
N ARG A 183 -11.25 -0.08 -26.34
CA ARG A 183 -12.42 0.72 -26.71
C ARG A 183 -13.01 1.42 -25.51
N ARG A 184 -13.64 2.57 -25.76
CA ARG A 184 -14.50 3.19 -24.75
C ARG A 184 -15.67 2.25 -24.46
N ASP A 185 -15.81 1.80 -23.21
CA ASP A 185 -16.88 0.89 -22.79
C ASP A 185 -17.43 1.35 -21.43
N GLU A 186 -18.74 1.65 -21.41
CA GLU A 186 -19.41 2.12 -20.19
C GLU A 186 -19.47 1.05 -19.08
N ARG A 187 -19.31 -0.24 -19.43
CA ARG A 187 -19.24 -1.34 -18.46
C ARG A 187 -17.94 -1.34 -17.65
N ILE A 188 -16.93 -0.62 -18.15
CA ILE A 188 -15.59 -0.53 -17.54
C ILE A 188 -15.48 0.67 -16.58
N VAL A 189 -16.58 1.31 -16.24
CA VAL A 189 -16.56 2.42 -15.27
C VAL A 189 -16.32 1.87 -13.87
N THR A 190 -15.13 2.04 -13.38
CA THR A 190 -14.81 1.78 -11.97
C THR A 190 -15.32 2.95 -11.13
N PRO A 191 -16.07 2.69 -10.05
CA PRO A 191 -16.56 3.77 -9.19
C PRO A 191 -15.40 4.60 -8.64
N GLU A 192 -15.45 5.91 -8.87
CA GLU A 192 -14.46 6.86 -8.35
C GLU A 192 -15.02 7.61 -7.15
N ARG A 193 -14.18 7.90 -6.17
CA ARG A 193 -14.42 8.84 -5.05
C ARG A 193 -13.45 10.02 -5.14
N HIS A 194 -13.56 10.94 -4.20
CA HIS A 194 -12.68 12.11 -4.10
C HIS A 194 -11.17 11.78 -4.06
N LEU A 195 -10.80 10.56 -3.67
CA LEU A 195 -9.41 10.07 -3.56
C LEU A 195 -9.04 9.02 -4.63
N GLY A 196 -9.86 8.83 -5.67
CA GLY A 196 -9.65 7.82 -6.70
C GLY A 196 -10.70 6.71 -6.66
N LEU A 197 -10.30 5.47 -6.98
CA LEU A 197 -11.21 4.32 -6.99
C LEU A 197 -11.71 3.99 -5.58
N VAL A 198 -12.91 3.42 -5.50
CA VAL A 198 -13.42 2.82 -4.24
C VAL A 198 -12.62 1.54 -3.96
N PRO A 199 -12.10 1.33 -2.73
CA PRO A 199 -11.44 0.07 -2.39
C PRO A 199 -12.30 -1.14 -2.75
N ALA A 200 -11.65 -2.18 -3.29
CA ALA A 200 -12.36 -3.35 -3.83
C ALA A 200 -13.23 -4.06 -2.78
N GLY A 201 -12.81 -4.07 -1.52
CA GLY A 201 -13.55 -4.67 -0.42
C GLY A 201 -14.87 -3.99 -0.07
N GLU A 202 -15.06 -2.71 -0.41
CA GLU A 202 -16.30 -1.98 -0.11
C GLU A 202 -17.48 -2.40 -0.99
N ARG A 203 -17.22 -2.84 -2.23
CA ARG A 203 -18.22 -3.26 -3.23
C ARG A 203 -17.72 -4.46 -4.02
N GLU A 204 -17.33 -5.51 -3.35
CA GLU A 204 -16.66 -6.66 -3.94
C GLU A 204 -17.39 -7.25 -5.16
N GLY A 205 -18.71 -7.40 -5.09
CA GLY A 205 -19.49 -7.92 -6.22
C GLY A 205 -19.39 -7.06 -7.49
N SER A 206 -19.48 -5.73 -7.34
CA SER A 206 -19.38 -4.81 -8.48
C SER A 206 -17.93 -4.69 -8.97
N ALA A 207 -16.96 -4.72 -8.06
CA ALA A 207 -15.54 -4.72 -8.40
C ALA A 207 -15.16 -5.99 -9.20
N ARG A 208 -15.63 -7.18 -8.77
CA ARG A 208 -15.43 -8.43 -9.51
C ARG A 208 -16.04 -8.40 -10.91
N ALA A 209 -17.24 -7.87 -11.06
CA ALA A 209 -17.88 -7.73 -12.38
C ALA A 209 -17.10 -6.78 -13.30
N ALA A 210 -16.67 -5.63 -12.79
CA ALA A 210 -15.84 -4.69 -13.53
C ALA A 210 -14.49 -5.29 -13.95
N LEU A 211 -13.80 -6.00 -13.03
CA LEU A 211 -12.55 -6.69 -13.32
C LEU A 211 -12.71 -7.79 -14.36
N ALA A 212 -13.82 -8.54 -14.35
CA ALA A 212 -14.11 -9.53 -15.38
C ALA A 212 -14.30 -8.89 -16.75
N ALA A 213 -15.02 -7.76 -16.83
CA ALA A 213 -15.20 -7.00 -18.07
C ALA A 213 -13.85 -6.44 -18.58
N LEU A 214 -12.98 -5.97 -17.69
CA LEU A 214 -11.63 -5.52 -18.03
C LEU A 214 -10.77 -6.67 -18.60
N ALA A 215 -10.81 -7.84 -17.98
CA ALA A 215 -10.08 -9.03 -18.45
C ALA A 215 -10.57 -9.47 -19.84
N GLU A 216 -11.88 -9.45 -20.07
CA GLU A 216 -12.48 -9.74 -21.39
C GLU A 216 -12.02 -8.72 -22.44
N ALA A 217 -12.12 -7.41 -22.13
CA ALA A 217 -11.70 -6.35 -23.03
C ALA A 217 -10.20 -6.47 -23.36
N MET A 218 -9.35 -6.74 -22.35
CA MET A 218 -7.91 -6.92 -22.56
C MET A 218 -7.63 -8.16 -23.43
N SER A 219 -8.32 -9.27 -23.19
CA SER A 219 -8.19 -10.49 -24.01
C SER A 219 -8.58 -10.28 -25.46
N ARG A 220 -9.52 -9.35 -25.73
CA ARG A 220 -10.02 -9.05 -27.07
C ARG A 220 -9.17 -8.04 -27.81
N TYR A 221 -8.65 -7.02 -27.12
CA TYR A 221 -8.08 -5.81 -27.75
C TYR A 221 -6.57 -5.67 -27.53
N ALA A 222 -5.93 -6.58 -26.83
CA ALA A 222 -4.48 -6.56 -26.64
C ALA A 222 -3.81 -7.84 -27.15
N ASP A 223 -2.58 -7.70 -27.67
CA ASP A 223 -1.71 -8.82 -28.00
C ASP A 223 -1.03 -9.35 -26.73
N LEU A 224 -1.73 -10.23 -26.02
CA LEU A 224 -1.23 -10.81 -24.79
C LEU A 224 0.05 -11.64 -24.99
N ASP A 225 0.23 -12.27 -26.17
CA ASP A 225 1.44 -13.04 -26.49
C ASP A 225 2.65 -12.11 -26.61
N ALA A 226 2.47 -10.93 -27.21
CA ALA A 226 3.53 -9.92 -27.28
C ALA A 226 3.83 -9.34 -25.89
N VAL A 227 2.82 -9.10 -25.05
CA VAL A 227 3.01 -8.66 -23.66
C VAL A 227 3.79 -9.71 -22.86
N GLU A 228 3.46 -11.01 -22.99
CA GLU A 228 4.21 -12.08 -22.33
C GLU A 228 5.65 -12.17 -22.84
N ARG A 229 5.88 -12.07 -24.16
CA ARG A 229 7.24 -12.05 -24.71
C ARG A 229 8.03 -10.88 -24.17
N LEU A 230 7.40 -9.70 -24.10
CA LEU A 230 8.02 -8.50 -23.56
C LEU A 230 8.38 -8.67 -22.07
N ALA A 231 7.46 -9.16 -21.25
CA ALA A 231 7.73 -9.41 -19.85
C ALA A 231 8.88 -10.42 -19.63
N ARG A 232 8.99 -11.44 -20.52
CA ARG A 232 10.06 -12.44 -20.51
C ARG A 232 11.40 -11.90 -21.01
N SER A 233 11.45 -10.78 -21.71
CA SER A 233 12.70 -10.13 -22.14
C SER A 233 13.41 -9.40 -21.00
N ALA A 234 12.72 -9.13 -19.90
CA ALA A 234 13.31 -8.48 -18.74
C ALA A 234 14.48 -9.32 -18.19
N PRO A 235 15.68 -8.73 -17.99
CA PRO A 235 16.85 -9.46 -17.51
C PRO A 235 16.67 -9.95 -16.07
N ALA A 236 17.51 -10.88 -15.62
CA ALA A 236 17.49 -11.34 -14.24
C ALA A 236 17.67 -10.17 -13.26
N LEU A 237 16.92 -10.19 -12.16
CA LEU A 237 17.12 -9.25 -11.06
C LEU A 237 18.31 -9.72 -10.21
N ASP A 238 19.17 -8.78 -9.82
CA ASP A 238 20.29 -9.06 -8.94
C ASP A 238 19.83 -9.13 -7.47
N GLY A 239 20.67 -9.71 -6.62
CA GLY A 239 20.45 -9.81 -5.19
C GLY A 239 19.51 -10.94 -4.77
N GLU A 240 19.28 -11.03 -3.48
CA GLU A 240 18.37 -11.98 -2.85
C GLU A 240 16.94 -11.43 -2.77
N ALA A 241 15.98 -12.31 -2.54
CA ALA A 241 14.62 -11.89 -2.23
C ALA A 241 14.61 -11.21 -0.84
N TRP A 242 13.78 -10.19 -0.70
CA TRP A 242 13.47 -9.67 0.63
C TRP A 242 12.89 -10.80 1.49
N SER A 243 13.26 -10.80 2.78
CA SER A 243 12.76 -11.77 3.73
C SER A 243 12.14 -11.04 4.91
N ALA A 244 11.00 -11.53 5.39
CA ALA A 244 10.37 -11.05 6.60
C ALA A 244 11.06 -11.58 7.88
N GLU A 245 12.35 -11.92 7.81
CA GLU A 245 13.06 -12.43 9.00
C GLU A 245 13.11 -11.39 10.12
N PRO A 246 12.87 -11.81 11.37
CA PRO A 246 13.03 -10.93 12.51
C PRO A 246 14.49 -10.46 12.58
N THR A 247 14.73 -9.17 12.43
CA THR A 247 16.07 -8.63 12.66
C THR A 247 16.31 -8.55 14.15
N CYS A 248 17.36 -9.22 14.63
CA CYS A 248 17.92 -8.88 15.92
C CYS A 248 18.45 -7.45 15.81
N ASP A 249 17.91 -6.53 16.61
CA ASP A 249 18.37 -5.15 16.65
C ASP A 249 19.84 -5.16 17.13
N PRO A 250 20.81 -4.72 16.30
CA PRO A 250 22.22 -4.69 16.72
C PRO A 250 22.48 -3.71 17.88
N GLY A 251 21.51 -2.86 18.24
CA GLY A 251 21.54 -1.98 19.40
C GLY A 251 21.06 -2.63 20.71
N ILE A 252 20.44 -3.81 20.65
CA ILE A 252 20.09 -4.61 21.81
C ILE A 252 21.19 -5.68 21.97
N ALA A 253 22.35 -5.28 22.47
CA ALA A 253 23.32 -6.25 22.97
C ALA A 253 22.65 -7.10 24.06
N ASP A 254 22.89 -8.41 24.05
CA ASP A 254 22.31 -9.41 24.96
C ASP A 254 22.39 -9.08 26.47
N GLY A 255 22.98 -7.93 26.84
CA GLY A 255 23.12 -7.44 28.20
C GLY A 255 22.13 -6.39 28.68
N ASP A 256 21.40 -5.69 27.77
CA ASP A 256 20.55 -4.54 28.16
C ASP A 256 19.05 -4.86 28.16
N LEU A 257 18.65 -6.04 27.68
CA LEU A 257 17.31 -6.60 27.87
C LEU A 257 16.96 -6.89 29.33
N GLY A 258 17.95 -6.86 30.23
CA GLY A 258 17.82 -7.22 31.64
C GLY A 258 17.30 -6.13 32.56
N THR A 259 17.24 -4.85 32.16
CA THR A 259 16.93 -3.75 33.09
C THR A 259 15.59 -3.04 32.84
N ARG A 260 14.90 -3.32 31.71
CA ARG A 260 13.56 -2.76 31.45
C ARG A 260 12.43 -3.79 31.38
N ALA A 261 12.75 -5.08 31.22
CA ALA A 261 11.81 -6.17 31.47
C ALA A 261 12.42 -7.02 32.58
N GLY A 262 11.66 -7.29 33.62
CA GLY A 262 12.14 -8.07 34.78
C GLY A 262 12.83 -9.38 34.34
N ALA A 263 14.02 -9.60 34.82
CA ALA A 263 14.96 -10.66 34.48
C ALA A 263 14.31 -12.00 34.11
N LEU A 264 14.35 -12.37 32.86
CA LEU A 264 14.20 -13.76 32.42
C LEU A 264 15.54 -14.44 32.64
N ARG A 265 15.60 -15.34 33.62
CA ARG A 265 16.78 -16.20 33.90
C ARG A 265 16.92 -17.17 32.72
N ALA A 266 18.13 -17.27 32.17
CA ALA A 266 18.49 -18.33 31.24
C ALA A 266 18.17 -19.70 31.87
N GLY A 267 17.23 -20.44 31.30
CA GLY A 267 16.95 -21.82 31.70
C GLY A 267 15.48 -22.23 31.78
N GLU A 268 14.52 -21.32 31.68
CA GLU A 268 13.09 -21.67 31.60
C GLU A 268 12.50 -21.04 30.37
N GLU A 269 12.38 -21.80 29.26
CA GLU A 269 11.41 -21.55 28.23
C GLU A 269 10.04 -22.06 28.71
N PRO A 270 9.10 -21.21 29.15
CA PRO A 270 7.70 -21.58 29.01
C PRO A 270 7.42 -21.53 27.53
N ALA A 271 6.64 -22.48 27.02
CA ALA A 271 6.02 -22.38 25.71
C ALA A 271 5.10 -21.13 25.71
N ALA A 272 5.73 -19.96 25.51
CA ALA A 272 5.00 -18.69 25.46
C ALA A 272 4.08 -18.75 24.27
N THR A 273 2.78 -18.76 24.52
CA THR A 273 1.75 -18.63 23.47
C THR A 273 2.07 -17.44 22.60
N ALA A 274 2.00 -17.61 21.28
CA ALA A 274 2.21 -16.53 20.33
C ALA A 274 1.36 -15.31 20.72
N PRO A 275 1.91 -14.08 20.76
CA PRO A 275 1.12 -12.91 21.08
C PRO A 275 0.05 -12.71 20.00
N ARG A 276 -1.20 -12.55 20.41
CA ARG A 276 -2.31 -12.32 19.51
C ARG A 276 -2.51 -10.82 19.30
N ILE A 277 -2.37 -10.35 18.08
CA ILE A 277 -2.58 -8.96 17.67
C ILE A 277 -3.95 -8.87 16.99
N ALA A 278 -4.90 -8.18 17.62
CA ALA A 278 -6.16 -7.86 16.99
C ALA A 278 -5.92 -6.85 15.87
N LEU A 279 -6.33 -7.19 14.65
CA LEU A 279 -6.10 -6.41 13.44
C LEU A 279 -7.44 -5.89 12.93
N ALA A 280 -7.67 -4.57 12.98
CA ALA A 280 -8.85 -3.98 12.36
C ALA A 280 -8.80 -4.20 10.85
N ALA A 281 -9.87 -4.75 10.31
CA ALA A 281 -10.03 -5.11 8.91
C ALA A 281 -11.46 -4.76 8.43
N GLY A 282 -11.79 -5.13 7.21
CA GLY A 282 -13.10 -4.84 6.61
C GLY A 282 -13.11 -3.52 5.83
N PRO A 283 -14.30 -3.10 5.35
CA PRO A 283 -14.41 -1.96 4.44
C PRO A 283 -13.90 -0.63 5.00
N ALA A 284 -14.07 -0.40 6.31
CA ALA A 284 -13.62 0.83 6.96
C ALA A 284 -12.10 0.86 7.23
N PHE A 285 -11.42 -0.31 7.30
CA PHE A 285 -10.02 -0.46 7.70
C PHE A 285 -9.31 -1.46 6.78
N SER A 286 -8.99 -1.06 5.57
CA SER A 286 -8.43 -1.93 4.53
C SER A 286 -7.01 -1.56 4.09
N PHE A 287 -6.39 -0.55 4.69
CA PHE A 287 -5.09 -0.03 4.26
C PHE A 287 -3.95 -0.67 5.05
N HIS A 288 -3.45 -1.79 4.52
CA HIS A 288 -2.31 -2.51 5.05
C HIS A 288 -1.24 -2.69 3.97
N TYR A 289 0.02 -2.56 4.34
CA TYR A 289 1.11 -3.11 3.55
C TYR A 289 1.28 -4.59 3.91
N GLU A 290 1.27 -5.48 2.92
CA GLU A 290 1.38 -6.93 3.17
C GLU A 290 2.69 -7.27 3.89
N GLU A 291 3.76 -6.57 3.56
CA GLU A 291 5.08 -6.72 4.19
C GLU A 291 5.06 -6.43 5.69
N ASN A 292 4.23 -5.47 6.13
CA ASN A 292 4.07 -5.18 7.57
C ASN A 292 3.42 -6.38 8.30
N LEU A 293 2.42 -7.00 7.66
CA LEU A 293 1.74 -8.17 8.22
C LEU A 293 2.64 -9.41 8.20
N GLU A 294 3.42 -9.59 7.15
CA GLU A 294 4.41 -10.68 7.04
C GLU A 294 5.49 -10.55 8.12
N LEU A 295 5.99 -9.35 8.38
CA LEU A 295 6.97 -9.08 9.44
C LEU A 295 6.43 -9.39 10.83
N LEU A 296 5.17 -9.04 11.13
CA LEU A 296 4.53 -9.38 12.41
C LEU A 296 4.39 -10.89 12.58
N ARG A 297 3.98 -11.61 11.52
CA ARG A 297 3.90 -13.08 11.54
C ARG A 297 5.28 -13.72 11.75
N ALA A 298 6.29 -13.20 11.05
CA ALA A 298 7.68 -13.66 11.20
C ALA A 298 8.25 -13.38 12.60
N ALA A 299 7.83 -12.29 13.25
CA ALA A 299 8.14 -12.01 14.66
C ALA A 299 7.37 -12.90 15.65
N GLY A 300 6.62 -13.89 15.14
CA GLY A 300 5.90 -14.88 15.93
C GLY A 300 4.55 -14.40 16.48
N ALA A 301 3.96 -13.34 15.90
CA ALA A 301 2.63 -12.89 16.27
C ALA A 301 1.54 -13.62 15.46
N GLU A 302 0.43 -13.94 16.13
CA GLU A 302 -0.82 -14.33 15.50
C GLU A 302 -1.62 -13.06 15.18
N LEU A 303 -2.00 -12.87 13.92
CA LEU A 303 -2.87 -11.77 13.52
C LEU A 303 -4.32 -12.25 13.53
N ALA A 304 -5.14 -11.65 14.36
CA ALA A 304 -6.56 -11.97 14.51
C ALA A 304 -7.41 -10.82 13.94
N PRO A 305 -7.88 -10.92 12.67
CA PRO A 305 -8.69 -9.86 12.06
C PRO A 305 -10.05 -9.74 12.76
N PHE A 306 -10.56 -8.51 12.83
CA PHE A 306 -11.92 -8.19 13.23
C PHE A 306 -12.44 -7.00 12.41
N ASP A 307 -13.73 -6.98 12.11
CA ASP A 307 -14.39 -5.89 11.41
C ASP A 307 -15.14 -4.98 12.40
N PRO A 308 -14.67 -3.74 12.64
CA PRO A 308 -15.31 -2.82 13.58
C PRO A 308 -16.76 -2.47 13.27
N MET A 309 -17.26 -2.74 12.06
CA MET A 309 -18.67 -2.51 11.71
C MET A 309 -19.59 -3.67 12.07
N VAL A 310 -19.04 -4.88 12.23
CA VAL A 310 -19.84 -6.12 12.34
C VAL A 310 -19.57 -6.86 13.64
N ASP A 311 -18.29 -6.97 14.06
CA ASP A 311 -17.92 -7.72 15.24
C ASP A 311 -18.22 -6.92 16.51
N GLU A 312 -18.97 -7.49 17.45
CA GLU A 312 -19.33 -6.84 18.71
C GLU A 312 -18.23 -6.96 19.79
N ALA A 313 -17.17 -7.71 19.52
CA ALA A 313 -16.09 -7.94 20.46
C ALA A 313 -14.72 -8.03 19.77
N LEU A 314 -13.67 -7.61 20.47
CA LEU A 314 -12.29 -7.88 20.06
C LEU A 314 -12.04 -9.40 20.09
N PRO A 315 -11.16 -9.92 19.20
CA PRO A 315 -10.71 -11.29 19.27
C PRO A 315 -10.22 -11.65 20.68
N PRO A 316 -10.64 -12.80 21.23
CA PRO A 316 -10.26 -13.19 22.61
C PRO A 316 -8.74 -13.28 22.73
N ASP A 317 -8.24 -13.07 23.95
CA ASP A 317 -6.81 -13.14 24.29
C ASP A 317 -5.89 -12.18 23.50
N SER A 318 -6.46 -11.14 22.90
CA SER A 318 -5.67 -10.11 22.22
C SER A 318 -4.77 -9.38 23.20
N SER A 319 -3.48 -9.32 22.86
CA SER A 319 -2.42 -8.69 23.67
C SER A 319 -1.95 -7.35 23.08
N ALA A 320 -2.25 -7.07 21.82
CA ALA A 320 -2.06 -5.79 21.16
C ALA A 320 -3.17 -5.51 20.14
N LEU A 321 -3.30 -4.25 19.74
CA LEU A 321 -4.29 -3.79 18.77
C LEU A 321 -3.60 -3.00 17.65
N LEU A 322 -3.85 -3.40 16.40
CA LEU A 322 -3.42 -2.70 15.20
C LEU A 322 -4.64 -2.18 14.45
N LEU A 323 -4.83 -0.88 14.48
CA LEU A 323 -5.89 -0.17 13.77
C LEU A 323 -5.29 0.48 12.52
N ALA A 324 -5.50 -0.15 11.39
CA ALA A 324 -4.95 0.32 10.13
C ALA A 324 -5.67 1.55 9.58
N GLY A 325 -5.16 2.06 8.46
CA GLY A 325 -5.82 3.09 7.69
C GLY A 325 -7.05 2.58 6.95
N GLY A 326 -7.79 3.52 6.39
CA GLY A 326 -9.02 3.27 5.65
C GLY A 326 -9.88 4.52 5.57
N PHE A 327 -11.18 4.33 5.36
CA PHE A 327 -12.16 5.41 5.24
C PHE A 327 -13.27 5.32 6.30
N PRO A 328 -12.97 5.40 7.61
CA PRO A 328 -13.98 5.33 8.66
C PRO A 328 -15.02 6.46 8.57
N GLU A 329 -14.67 7.61 7.96
CA GLU A 329 -15.59 8.72 7.73
C GLU A 329 -16.75 8.36 6.78
N VAL A 330 -16.58 7.33 5.96
CA VAL A 330 -17.67 6.83 5.08
C VAL A 330 -18.66 5.97 5.85
N TYR A 331 -18.22 5.38 6.95
CA TYR A 331 -18.95 4.40 7.76
C TYR A 331 -19.20 4.89 9.20
N GLY A 332 -19.24 6.22 9.38
CA GLY A 332 -19.38 6.82 10.70
C GLY A 332 -20.59 6.32 11.48
N ALA A 333 -21.74 6.18 10.82
CA ALA A 333 -22.98 5.71 11.45
C ALA A 333 -22.92 4.23 11.89
N GLU A 334 -22.32 3.37 11.06
CA GLU A 334 -22.15 1.95 11.35
C GLU A 334 -21.15 1.74 12.50
N LEU A 335 -20.05 2.48 12.49
CA LEU A 335 -19.05 2.45 13.56
C LEU A 335 -19.64 2.99 14.88
N GLU A 336 -20.42 4.07 14.83
CA GLU A 336 -21.12 4.61 15.99
C GLU A 336 -22.12 3.62 16.58
N ALA A 337 -22.85 2.90 15.73
CA ALA A 337 -23.84 1.92 16.16
C ALA A 337 -23.21 0.74 16.93
N ASN A 338 -21.93 0.43 16.70
CA ASN A 338 -21.23 -0.66 17.38
C ASN A 338 -20.62 -0.20 18.73
N ALA A 339 -21.47 0.31 19.63
CA ALA A 339 -21.06 0.77 20.96
C ALA A 339 -20.36 -0.31 21.82
N PRO A 340 -20.74 -1.61 21.78
CA PRO A 340 -20.03 -2.65 22.55
C PRO A 340 -18.55 -2.75 22.17
N LEU A 341 -18.23 -2.78 20.90
CA LEU A 341 -16.84 -2.89 20.44
C LEU A 341 -16.05 -1.59 20.74
N ARG A 342 -16.66 -0.41 20.51
CA ARG A 342 -16.01 0.88 20.85
C ARG A 342 -15.61 0.93 22.33
N ALA A 343 -16.49 0.49 23.22
CA ALA A 343 -16.21 0.42 24.66
C ALA A 343 -15.07 -0.56 24.98
N GLN A 344 -14.97 -1.72 24.28
CA GLN A 344 -13.89 -2.66 24.46
C GLN A 344 -12.55 -2.11 23.96
N VAL A 345 -12.54 -1.42 22.81
CA VAL A 345 -11.33 -0.74 22.29
C VAL A 345 -10.86 0.32 23.29
N ALA A 346 -11.76 1.12 23.85
CA ALA A 346 -11.43 2.10 24.87
C ALA A 346 -10.85 1.45 26.14
N ALA A 347 -11.48 0.39 26.64
CA ALA A 347 -11.00 -0.36 27.79
C ALA A 347 -9.63 -1.04 27.50
N PHE A 348 -9.44 -1.54 26.29
CA PHE A 348 -8.16 -2.13 25.85
C PHE A 348 -7.05 -1.08 25.89
N ALA A 349 -7.25 0.09 25.29
CA ALA A 349 -6.28 1.18 25.34
C ALA A 349 -5.99 1.66 26.77
N ALA A 350 -7.02 1.78 27.61
CA ALA A 350 -6.86 2.16 29.02
C ALA A 350 -6.09 1.13 29.85
N SER A 351 -6.01 -0.12 29.42
CA SER A 351 -5.24 -1.16 30.13
C SER A 351 -3.71 -1.03 29.93
N GLY A 352 -3.25 -0.09 29.10
CA GLY A 352 -1.84 0.12 28.81
C GLY A 352 -1.22 -0.88 27.81
N ARG A 353 -2.04 -1.79 27.24
CA ARG A 353 -1.60 -2.70 26.17
C ARG A 353 -1.25 -1.93 24.91
N PRO A 354 -0.34 -2.46 24.05
CA PRO A 354 0.06 -1.81 22.80
C PRO A 354 -1.10 -1.59 21.86
N VAL A 355 -1.27 -0.34 21.40
CA VAL A 355 -2.23 0.08 20.37
C VAL A 355 -1.50 0.94 19.35
N LEU A 356 -1.40 0.48 18.11
CA LEU A 356 -0.90 1.24 16.99
C LEU A 356 -2.05 1.58 16.05
N ALA A 357 -2.25 2.86 15.79
CA ALA A 357 -3.34 3.35 14.96
C ALA A 357 -2.81 4.29 13.86
N GLU A 358 -3.04 3.92 12.60
CA GLU A 358 -2.64 4.71 11.44
C GLU A 358 -3.88 5.31 10.76
N CYS A 359 -3.84 6.60 10.43
CA CYS A 359 -4.82 7.33 9.63
C CYS A 359 -6.29 7.05 10.06
N GLY A 360 -7.01 6.18 9.40
CA GLY A 360 -8.36 5.76 9.79
C GLY A 360 -8.44 5.24 11.22
N GLY A 361 -7.42 4.51 11.68
CA GLY A 361 -7.30 4.04 13.06
C GLY A 361 -7.20 5.19 14.07
N LEU A 362 -6.46 6.27 13.75
CA LEU A 362 -6.43 7.48 14.56
C LEU A 362 -7.85 8.08 14.69
N LEU A 363 -8.58 8.18 13.57
CA LEU A 363 -9.94 8.73 13.55
C LEU A 363 -10.89 7.91 14.43
N TYR A 364 -10.79 6.59 14.40
CA TYR A 364 -11.59 5.70 15.20
C TYR A 364 -11.29 5.81 16.71
N LEU A 365 -10.06 6.15 17.08
CA LEU A 365 -9.68 6.39 18.50
C LEU A 365 -10.10 7.76 19.01
N CYS A 366 -10.49 8.70 18.16
CA CYS A 366 -11.05 10.00 18.57
C CYS A 366 -12.32 9.85 19.39
N GLY A 367 -12.79 10.93 20.02
CA GLY A 367 -14.10 10.99 20.65
C GLY A 367 -15.24 11.13 19.64
N GLU A 368 -14.96 11.79 18.51
CA GLU A 368 -15.98 12.10 17.49
C GLU A 368 -15.34 12.17 16.10
N LEU A 369 -16.06 11.69 15.08
CA LEU A 369 -15.73 11.82 13.66
C LEU A 369 -16.96 12.31 12.88
N ASP A 370 -16.92 13.56 12.37
CA ASP A 370 -18.01 14.20 11.64
C ASP A 370 -19.38 14.11 12.34
N GLY A 371 -19.42 14.26 13.68
CA GLY A 371 -20.63 14.19 14.48
C GLY A 371 -21.00 12.79 14.97
N HIS A 372 -20.30 11.75 14.53
CA HIS A 372 -20.46 10.37 14.98
C HIS A 372 -19.54 10.06 16.17
N GLU A 373 -20.10 9.42 17.19
CA GLU A 373 -19.33 8.99 18.37
C GLU A 373 -18.38 7.85 18.02
N MET A 374 -17.08 8.01 18.37
CA MET A 374 -16.03 7.02 18.18
C MET A 374 -15.56 6.42 19.51
N CYS A 375 -14.39 5.78 19.56
CA CYS A 375 -13.95 5.05 20.78
C CYS A 375 -13.63 5.94 21.99
N GLY A 376 -13.36 7.24 21.80
CA GLY A 376 -13.08 8.15 22.90
C GLY A 376 -11.78 7.91 23.66
N VAL A 377 -10.83 7.19 23.06
CA VAL A 377 -9.48 6.95 23.62
C VAL A 377 -8.69 8.25 23.66
N LEU A 378 -8.80 9.03 22.59
CA LEU A 378 -8.15 10.32 22.44
C LEU A 378 -9.22 11.43 22.61
N PRO A 379 -8.98 12.47 23.45
CA PRO A 379 -9.89 13.59 23.63
C PRO A 379 -9.81 14.55 22.43
N LEU A 380 -10.09 14.03 21.24
CA LEU A 380 -10.01 14.72 19.95
C LEU A 380 -11.34 14.62 19.22
N ARG A 381 -11.57 15.59 18.33
CA ARG A 381 -12.63 15.56 17.33
C ARG A 381 -12.00 15.55 15.94
N ALA A 382 -12.46 14.66 15.10
CA ALA A 382 -12.06 14.58 13.70
C ALA A 382 -13.17 15.12 12.80
N ARG A 383 -12.78 15.85 11.76
CA ARG A 383 -13.69 16.40 10.75
C ARG A 383 -13.12 16.28 9.35
N MET A 384 -14.01 16.01 8.40
CA MET A 384 -13.70 16.15 6.97
C MET A 384 -13.46 17.62 6.63
N THR A 385 -12.49 17.86 5.78
CA THR A 385 -12.18 19.21 5.27
C THR A 385 -12.15 19.19 3.74
N GLY A 386 -12.21 20.35 3.10
CA GLY A 386 -12.02 20.45 1.64
C GLY A 386 -10.53 20.39 1.23
N ARG A 387 -9.61 20.20 2.17
CA ARG A 387 -8.16 20.28 1.93
C ARG A 387 -7.51 18.90 2.05
N LEU A 388 -6.93 18.43 0.95
CA LEU A 388 -6.16 17.20 0.92
C LEU A 388 -4.77 17.41 1.55
N ALA A 389 -4.43 16.61 2.56
CA ALA A 389 -3.06 16.40 3.01
C ALA A 389 -2.51 15.17 2.29
N LEU A 390 -1.53 15.39 1.42
CA LEU A 390 -0.93 14.34 0.59
C LEU A 390 0.57 14.54 0.51
N GLY A 391 1.32 13.47 0.67
CA GLY A 391 2.74 13.42 0.30
C GLY A 391 3.62 12.69 1.28
N TYR A 392 4.84 12.52 0.85
CA TYR A 392 5.91 11.89 1.61
C TYR A 392 6.39 12.75 2.78
N ARG A 393 6.78 12.08 3.87
CA ARG A 393 7.31 12.68 5.09
C ARG A 393 8.55 11.93 5.57
N GLU A 394 9.55 12.67 5.98
CA GLU A 394 10.57 12.17 6.88
C GLU A 394 10.08 12.44 8.30
N ALA A 395 10.04 11.39 9.12
CA ALA A 395 9.49 11.45 10.47
C ALA A 395 10.55 11.07 11.49
N VAL A 396 10.55 11.81 12.59
CA VAL A 396 11.38 11.53 13.77
C VAL A 396 10.45 11.30 14.93
N ALA A 397 10.60 10.17 15.63
CA ALA A 397 9.82 9.87 16.82
C ALA A 397 10.02 10.95 17.90
N ALA A 398 8.95 11.66 18.24
CA ALA A 398 8.98 12.71 19.24
C ALA A 398 8.77 12.17 20.66
N THR A 399 8.00 11.09 20.78
CA THR A 399 7.72 10.42 22.07
C THR A 399 7.96 8.93 21.92
N ALA A 400 8.66 8.35 22.90
CA ALA A 400 8.92 6.91 22.93
C ALA A 400 7.63 6.11 23.18
N THR A 401 7.56 4.93 22.56
CA THR A 401 6.55 3.90 22.81
C THR A 401 7.27 2.58 23.12
N PRO A 402 6.57 1.51 23.49
CA PRO A 402 7.23 0.21 23.71
C PRO A 402 7.96 -0.38 22.48
N TRP A 403 7.67 0.13 21.27
CA TRP A 403 8.26 -0.36 20.00
C TRP A 403 9.04 0.71 19.22
N LEU A 404 9.11 1.96 19.72
CA LEU A 404 9.76 3.05 19.01
C LEU A 404 10.47 3.96 20.01
N ASP A 405 11.76 4.21 19.83
CA ASP A 405 12.55 5.10 20.66
C ASP A 405 12.48 6.55 20.17
N THR A 406 12.51 7.51 21.12
CA THR A 406 12.61 8.94 20.77
C THR A 406 13.84 9.21 19.91
N GLY A 407 13.68 9.93 18.83
CA GLY A 407 14.73 10.25 17.87
C GLY A 407 14.89 9.24 16.72
N GLU A 408 14.20 8.11 16.77
CA GLU A 408 14.21 7.12 15.69
C GLU A 408 13.54 7.71 14.42
N ARG A 409 14.11 7.40 13.25
CA ARG A 409 13.72 7.99 11.97
C ARG A 409 13.04 6.96 11.10
N VAL A 410 11.94 7.38 10.44
CA VAL A 410 11.24 6.61 9.42
C VAL A 410 10.84 7.49 8.26
N CYS A 411 10.64 6.88 7.10
CA CYS A 411 9.93 7.50 5.98
C CYS A 411 8.48 7.02 5.98
N GLY A 412 7.56 7.95 5.76
CA GLY A 412 6.13 7.65 5.67
C GLY A 412 5.42 8.56 4.70
N HIS A 413 4.12 8.41 4.59
CA HIS A 413 3.27 9.31 3.83
C HIS A 413 1.98 9.63 4.57
N GLU A 414 1.39 10.76 4.22
CA GLU A 414 0.04 11.16 4.64
C GLU A 414 -0.88 11.19 3.41
N PHE A 415 -2.12 10.77 3.61
CA PHE A 415 -3.15 10.78 2.57
C PHE A 415 -4.54 10.86 3.21
N HIS A 416 -5.02 12.07 3.51
CA HIS A 416 -6.30 12.27 4.18
C HIS A 416 -6.91 13.64 3.88
N TYR A 417 -8.23 13.75 3.98
CA TYR A 417 -8.99 15.01 3.97
C TYR A 417 -9.42 15.45 5.35
N THR A 418 -9.25 14.60 6.35
CA THR A 418 -9.66 14.88 7.72
C THR A 418 -8.67 15.76 8.46
N GLN A 419 -9.13 16.43 9.49
CA GLN A 419 -8.32 17.16 10.45
C GLN A 419 -8.79 16.81 11.86
N VAL A 420 -7.84 16.61 12.78
CA VAL A 420 -8.13 16.40 14.20
C VAL A 420 -7.90 17.67 14.99
N GLU A 421 -8.78 17.95 15.93
CA GLU A 421 -8.72 19.10 16.83
C GLU A 421 -8.91 18.63 18.28
N PRO A 422 -8.22 19.23 19.26
CA PRO A 422 -8.45 18.93 20.67
C PRO A 422 -9.90 19.19 21.07
N ALA A 423 -10.54 18.23 21.72
CA ALA A 423 -11.84 18.40 22.33
C ALA A 423 -11.76 18.99 23.75
N ALA A 424 -10.58 18.95 24.38
CA ALA A 424 -10.28 19.49 25.69
C ALA A 424 -8.93 20.20 25.69
N ALA A 425 -8.64 20.98 26.74
CA ALA A 425 -7.39 21.73 26.88
C ALA A 425 -6.17 20.86 27.19
N GLU A 426 -6.32 19.55 27.31
CA GLU A 426 -5.21 18.63 27.60
C GLU A 426 -4.34 18.44 26.34
N ALA A 427 -3.08 18.83 26.43
CA ALA A 427 -2.10 18.58 25.36
C ALA A 427 -1.60 17.13 25.42
N LEU A 428 -1.82 16.39 24.33
CA LEU A 428 -1.27 15.05 24.18
C LEU A 428 0.17 15.14 23.63
N PRO A 429 1.13 14.31 24.12
CA PRO A 429 2.46 14.25 23.54
C PRO A 429 2.39 13.85 22.07
N PRO A 430 3.15 14.53 21.19
CA PRO A 430 3.17 14.20 19.76
C PRO A 430 3.87 12.86 19.52
N ALA A 431 3.39 12.09 18.53
CA ALA A 431 4.05 10.88 18.10
C ALA A 431 5.30 11.20 17.28
N TRP A 432 5.19 12.15 16.38
CA TRP A 432 6.20 12.45 15.38
C TRP A 432 6.54 13.95 15.29
N THR A 433 7.76 14.24 14.88
CA THR A 433 8.15 15.47 14.20
C THR A 433 8.30 15.13 12.72
N LEU A 434 7.43 15.70 11.88
CA LEU A 434 7.44 15.48 10.43
C LEU A 434 8.19 16.60 9.74
N SER A 435 9.05 16.22 8.80
CA SER A 435 9.76 17.15 7.93
C SER A 435 9.31 16.97 6.48
N ALA A 436 8.97 18.07 5.82
CA ALA A 436 8.65 18.12 4.40
C ALA A 436 8.95 19.50 3.82
N ARG A 437 9.65 19.55 2.68
CA ARG A 437 9.96 20.80 1.93
C ARG A 437 10.55 21.91 2.81
N GLY A 438 11.40 21.55 3.78
CA GLY A 438 12.07 22.52 4.66
C GLY A 438 11.20 23.08 5.79
N SER A 439 10.00 22.56 6.01
CA SER A 439 9.17 22.84 7.17
C SER A 439 9.09 21.65 8.10
N GLU A 440 9.01 21.91 9.40
CA GLU A 440 8.80 20.90 10.43
C GLU A 440 7.51 21.18 11.19
N ARG A 441 6.82 20.10 11.58
CA ARG A 441 5.66 20.18 12.47
C ARG A 441 5.54 18.90 13.30
N THR A 442 4.92 19.00 14.45
CA THR A 442 4.53 17.82 15.22
C THR A 442 3.24 17.21 14.64
N GLU A 443 3.12 15.90 14.74
CA GLU A 443 1.97 15.16 14.24
C GLU A 443 1.75 13.90 15.07
N GLY A 444 0.46 13.46 15.11
CA GLY A 444 0.05 12.28 15.84
C GLY A 444 0.17 12.43 17.35
N PHE A 445 -0.11 11.36 18.05
CA PHE A 445 -0.19 11.32 19.50
C PHE A 445 0.40 10.02 20.02
N ALA A 446 1.18 10.08 21.10
CA ALA A 446 1.73 8.92 21.78
C ALA A 446 1.57 9.08 23.30
N ARG A 447 0.83 8.17 23.95
CA ARG A 447 0.62 8.18 25.39
C ARG A 447 0.46 6.75 25.93
N GLY A 448 1.31 6.36 26.87
CA GLY A 448 1.28 5.01 27.44
C GLY A 448 1.56 3.96 26.36
N GLY A 449 0.65 3.00 26.19
CA GLY A 449 0.73 1.98 25.15
C GLY A 449 0.10 2.39 23.82
N VAL A 450 -0.40 3.63 23.64
CA VAL A 450 -1.11 4.07 22.44
C VAL A 450 -0.23 4.98 21.60
N GLN A 451 -0.12 4.69 20.31
CA GLN A 451 0.41 5.59 19.28
C GLN A 451 -0.63 5.72 18.16
N ALA A 452 -1.00 6.93 17.81
CA ALA A 452 -1.98 7.21 16.76
C ALA A 452 -1.51 8.38 15.89
N SER A 453 -1.54 8.24 14.57
CA SER A 453 -0.95 9.19 13.63
C SER A 453 -1.63 9.10 12.27
N TYR A 454 -1.62 10.19 11.49
CA TYR A 454 -1.95 10.12 10.06
C TYR A 454 -0.85 9.50 9.21
N LEU A 455 0.35 9.37 9.77
CA LEU A 455 1.51 8.83 9.06
C LEU A 455 1.35 7.33 8.83
N HIS A 456 1.44 6.91 7.59
CA HIS A 456 1.56 5.51 7.20
C HIS A 456 3.03 5.14 6.98
N VAL A 457 3.47 4.01 7.53
CA VAL A 457 4.86 3.53 7.45
C VAL A 457 4.94 2.15 6.81
N HIS A 458 5.80 2.02 5.79
CA HIS A 458 6.10 0.73 5.19
C HIS A 458 7.32 0.11 5.91
N TRP A 459 7.10 -0.97 6.64
CA TRP A 459 8.11 -1.52 7.56
C TRP A 459 9.19 -2.37 6.89
N ALA A 460 9.13 -2.61 5.59
CA ALA A 460 10.17 -3.40 4.90
C ALA A 460 11.59 -2.82 5.07
N ALA A 461 11.71 -1.48 5.20
CA ALA A 461 12.97 -0.81 5.53
C ALA A 461 13.22 -0.68 7.03
N HIS A 462 12.24 -0.98 7.87
CA HIS A 462 12.27 -0.85 9.33
C HIS A 462 11.75 -2.10 10.02
N PRO A 463 12.27 -3.32 9.71
CA PRO A 463 11.72 -4.58 10.18
C PRO A 463 11.76 -4.72 11.72
N GLN A 464 12.67 -3.98 12.40
CA GLN A 464 12.74 -3.91 13.85
C GLN A 464 11.44 -3.40 14.50
N LEU A 465 10.65 -2.55 13.81
CA LEU A 465 9.39 -2.04 14.36
C LEU A 465 8.39 -3.17 14.60
N ALA A 466 8.27 -4.11 13.64
CA ALA A 466 7.41 -5.27 13.79
C ALA A 466 7.88 -6.20 14.90
N SER A 467 9.19 -6.45 14.99
CA SER A 467 9.79 -7.29 16.05
C SER A 467 9.55 -6.69 17.43
N ARG A 468 9.74 -5.38 17.59
CA ARG A 468 9.51 -4.68 18.85
C ARG A 468 8.02 -4.61 19.20
N PHE A 469 7.13 -4.37 18.22
CA PHE A 469 5.68 -4.37 18.46
C PHE A 469 5.19 -5.75 18.90
N ALA A 470 5.63 -6.82 18.23
CA ALA A 470 5.31 -8.19 18.63
C ALA A 470 5.88 -8.55 20.03
N HIS A 471 7.08 -8.04 20.36
CA HIS A 471 7.66 -8.20 21.70
C HIS A 471 6.83 -7.47 22.77
N ALA A 472 6.44 -6.22 22.52
CA ALA A 472 5.57 -5.46 23.41
C ALA A 472 4.21 -6.16 23.61
N ALA A 473 3.64 -6.71 22.54
CA ALA A 473 2.43 -7.52 22.60
C ALA A 473 2.61 -8.77 23.47
N ARG A 474 3.75 -9.47 23.36
CA ARG A 474 4.06 -10.64 24.19
C ARG A 474 4.17 -10.28 25.67
N ALA A 475 4.84 -9.17 25.99
CA ALA A 475 4.97 -8.68 27.36
C ALA A 475 3.63 -8.27 27.99
N ALA A 476 2.65 -7.90 27.18
CA ALA A 476 1.31 -7.51 27.60
C ALA A 476 0.28 -8.65 27.55
N ALA A 477 0.69 -9.86 27.14
CA ALA A 477 -0.20 -11.01 27.08
C ALA A 477 -0.72 -11.36 28.50
N PRO A 478 -2.01 -11.70 28.65
CA PRO A 478 -2.52 -12.18 29.93
C PRO A 478 -1.75 -13.43 30.36
N ALA A 479 -1.42 -13.51 31.67
CA ALA A 479 -0.80 -14.71 32.20
C ALA A 479 -1.68 -15.94 31.88
N ALA A 480 -1.06 -17.01 31.40
CA ALA A 480 -1.79 -18.26 31.18
C ALA A 480 -2.47 -18.67 32.48
N ALA A 481 -3.81 -18.85 32.45
CA ALA A 481 -4.62 -19.21 33.59
C ALA A 481 -4.40 -20.68 33.99
#